data_a76faa794520a98cc87aed4b64987b67
#
_entry.id   a76faa794520a98cc87aed4b64987b67
#
_cell.length_a   1.000
_cell.length_b   1.000
_cell.length_c   1.000
_cell.angle_alpha   90.00
_cell.angle_beta   90.00
_cell.angle_gamma   90.00
#
_symmetry.space_group_name_H-M   'P 1'
#
loop_
_entity.id
_entity.type
_entity.pdbx_description
1 polymer ?
#
loop_
_entity_poly.entity_id
_entity_poly.type
_entity_poly.pdbx_seq_one_letter_code
_entity_poly.pdbx_strand_id
1 'polypeptide(L)'
;MTRLLVLCMLDAEPMSGYDIQQALRMTDAERWGGVLIGSIYHALKKLEQDGYIAIAKVEQTGHRQKFTYQITEEGKAHLKELIREALTNSSVLYPSSLYTGISFFDKLPAAEARQALEQQRMTLENEYRSVQSGWKEKEAAQIGRAHV
;
A
#
# COMPACT_ATOMS: atom_id res chain seq x y z
N MET A 1 -3.41 -4.74 5.71
CA MET A 1 -2.68 -3.66 5.01
C MET A 1 -3.53 -2.43 4.78
N THR A 2 -4.70 -2.51 4.10
CA THR A 2 -5.54 -1.33 3.76
C THR A 2 -5.91 -0.46 4.96
N ARG A 3 -6.34 -1.05 6.09
CA ARG A 3 -6.66 -0.28 7.31
C ARG A 3 -5.47 0.49 7.88
N LEU A 4 -4.30 -0.14 7.90
CA LEU A 4 -3.06 0.50 8.35
C LEU A 4 -2.77 1.74 7.51
N LEU A 5 -2.80 1.63 6.19
CA LEU A 5 -2.54 2.75 5.28
C LEU A 5 -3.56 3.87 5.43
N VAL A 6 -4.86 3.54 5.52
CA VAL A 6 -5.92 4.53 5.72
C VAL A 6 -5.71 5.30 7.03
N LEU A 7 -5.42 4.61 8.13
CA LEU A 7 -5.16 5.26 9.42
C LEU A 7 -3.89 6.12 9.40
N CYS A 8 -2.80 5.66 8.75
CA CYS A 8 -1.58 6.46 8.59
C CYS A 8 -1.85 7.78 7.87
N MET A 9 -2.68 7.74 6.82
CA MET A 9 -3.02 8.96 6.06
C MET A 9 -3.90 9.90 6.86
N LEU A 10 -4.90 9.38 7.58
CA LEU A 10 -5.79 10.16 8.43
C LEU A 10 -5.11 10.68 9.70
N ASP A 11 -4.00 10.08 10.14
CA ASP A 11 -3.16 10.60 11.23
C ASP A 11 -2.37 11.83 10.77
N ALA A 12 -2.03 11.92 9.50
CA ALA A 12 -1.36 13.09 8.92
C ALA A 12 -2.31 14.29 8.78
N GLU A 13 -3.50 14.05 8.21
CA GLU A 13 -4.54 15.08 8.01
C GLU A 13 -5.92 14.46 7.73
N PRO A 14 -7.02 15.18 8.00
CA PRO A 14 -8.34 14.74 7.60
C PRO A 14 -8.47 14.65 6.06
N MET A 15 -9.01 13.54 5.56
CA MET A 15 -9.11 13.27 4.12
C MET A 15 -10.45 12.64 3.75
N SER A 16 -10.91 12.84 2.52
CA SER A 16 -12.01 12.07 1.97
C SER A 16 -11.55 10.72 1.42
N GLY A 17 -12.48 9.78 1.25
CA GLY A 17 -12.16 8.50 0.61
C GLY A 17 -11.58 8.64 -0.79
N TYR A 18 -12.01 9.66 -1.53
CA TYR A 18 -11.45 9.97 -2.84
C TYR A 18 -9.99 10.46 -2.74
N ASP A 19 -9.70 11.38 -1.83
CA ASP A 19 -8.34 11.91 -1.64
C ASP A 19 -7.38 10.80 -1.22
N ILE A 20 -7.80 9.90 -0.33
CA ILE A 20 -7.06 8.69 0.06
C ILE A 20 -6.78 7.81 -1.16
N GLN A 21 -7.80 7.55 -2.00
CA GLN A 21 -7.61 6.76 -3.22
C GLN A 21 -6.57 7.38 -4.15
N GLN A 22 -6.64 8.69 -4.37
CA GLN A 22 -5.69 9.38 -5.25
C GLN A 22 -4.27 9.30 -4.71
N ALA A 23 -4.07 9.55 -3.42
CA ALA A 23 -2.76 9.48 -2.79
C ALA A 23 -2.16 8.06 -2.87
N LEU A 24 -2.96 7.01 -2.65
CA LEU A 24 -2.49 5.63 -2.75
C LEU A 24 -2.17 5.22 -4.19
N ARG A 25 -2.89 5.74 -5.18
CA ARG A 25 -2.53 5.55 -6.60
C ARG A 25 -1.20 6.20 -6.95
N MET A 26 -0.96 7.44 -6.48
CA MET A 26 0.29 8.16 -6.73
C MET A 26 1.52 7.48 -6.11
N THR A 27 1.32 6.67 -5.08
CA THR A 27 2.40 5.94 -4.38
C THR A 27 2.54 4.48 -4.81
N ASP A 28 1.85 4.04 -5.86
CA ASP A 28 1.82 2.65 -6.33
C ASP A 28 1.50 1.62 -5.22
N ALA A 29 0.65 2.01 -4.25
CA ALA A 29 0.31 1.18 -3.09
C ALA A 29 -0.34 -0.16 -3.47
N GLU A 30 -1.00 -0.24 -4.61
CA GLU A 30 -1.53 -1.50 -5.14
C GLU A 30 -0.40 -2.49 -5.43
N ARG A 31 0.70 -1.99 -5.96
CA ARG A 31 1.83 -2.82 -6.40
C ARG A 31 2.68 -3.32 -5.24
N TRP A 32 3.11 -2.42 -4.34
CA TRP A 32 4.00 -2.81 -3.23
C TRP A 32 3.25 -3.27 -1.98
N GLY A 33 2.02 -2.80 -1.76
CA GLY A 33 1.21 -3.09 -0.57
C GLY A 33 0.11 -4.11 -0.79
N GLY A 34 -0.14 -4.54 -2.05
CA GLY A 34 -1.24 -5.43 -2.38
C GLY A 34 -2.62 -4.84 -2.02
N VAL A 35 -2.73 -3.50 -1.98
CA VAL A 35 -3.95 -2.81 -1.58
C VAL A 35 -4.84 -2.61 -2.79
N LEU A 36 -5.99 -3.23 -2.78
CA LEU A 36 -7.01 -2.96 -3.79
C LEU A 36 -7.65 -1.60 -3.53
N ILE A 37 -7.50 -0.67 -4.45
CA ILE A 37 -8.07 0.70 -4.35
C ILE A 37 -9.58 0.66 -4.05
N GLY A 38 -10.32 -0.30 -4.63
CA GLY A 38 -11.72 -0.52 -4.33
C GLY A 38 -12.04 -0.90 -2.88
N SER A 39 -11.06 -1.43 -2.13
CA SER A 39 -11.25 -1.82 -0.73
C SER A 39 -11.20 -0.66 0.27
N ILE A 40 -10.83 0.55 -0.17
CA ILE A 40 -10.66 1.72 0.71
C ILE A 40 -11.99 2.13 1.34
N TYR A 41 -13.08 2.20 0.58
CA TYR A 41 -14.40 2.55 1.12
C TYR A 41 -14.92 1.50 2.11
N HIS A 42 -14.61 0.22 1.88
CA HIS A 42 -14.92 -0.83 2.83
C HIS A 42 -14.12 -0.67 4.13
N ALA A 43 -12.84 -0.34 4.01
CA ALA A 43 -11.98 -0.07 5.17
C ALA A 43 -12.44 1.15 5.96
N LEU A 44 -12.79 2.26 5.29
CA LEU A 44 -13.33 3.47 5.93
C LEU A 44 -14.63 3.15 6.70
N LYS A 45 -15.58 2.48 6.07
CA LYS A 45 -16.83 2.07 6.72
C LYS A 45 -16.56 1.22 7.98
N LYS A 46 -15.64 0.28 7.89
CA LYS A 46 -15.31 -0.60 9.02
C LYS A 46 -14.60 0.15 10.14
N LEU A 47 -13.65 1.01 9.81
CA LEU A 47 -12.93 1.85 10.79
C LEU A 47 -13.86 2.83 11.51
N GLU A 48 -14.85 3.39 10.79
CA GLU A 48 -15.88 4.24 11.37
C GLU A 48 -16.79 3.47 12.34
N GLN A 49 -17.26 2.28 11.93
CA GLN A 49 -18.05 1.39 12.79
C GLN A 49 -17.32 0.97 14.06
N ASP A 50 -16.02 0.75 13.96
CA ASP A 50 -15.16 0.36 15.07
C ASP A 50 -14.74 1.58 15.95
N GLY A 51 -15.13 2.82 15.56
CA GLY A 51 -14.84 4.05 16.32
C GLY A 51 -13.42 4.59 16.13
N TYR A 52 -12.63 4.05 15.20
CA TYR A 52 -11.24 4.47 14.96
C TYR A 52 -11.12 5.72 14.10
N ILE A 53 -12.16 6.04 13.35
CA ILE A 53 -12.29 7.28 12.59
C ILE A 53 -13.68 7.87 12.77
N ALA A 54 -13.81 9.17 12.54
CA ALA A 54 -15.09 9.86 12.57
C ALA A 54 -15.24 10.79 11.37
N ILE A 55 -16.47 11.13 11.01
CA ILE A 55 -16.75 12.14 9.99
C ILE A 55 -16.44 13.52 10.59
N ALA A 56 -15.46 14.21 10.03
CA ALA A 56 -15.08 15.57 10.40
C ALA A 56 -15.93 16.61 9.67
N LYS A 57 -16.27 16.35 8.40
CA LYS A 57 -17.00 17.27 7.53
C LYS A 57 -17.86 16.51 6.52
N VAL A 58 -19.05 17.06 6.26
CA VAL A 58 -19.92 16.61 5.17
C VAL A 58 -20.13 17.78 4.22
N GLU A 59 -19.81 17.59 2.96
CA GLU A 59 -20.01 18.56 1.88
C GLU A 59 -20.97 17.98 0.87
N GLN A 60 -21.94 18.78 0.45
CA GLN A 60 -22.87 18.38 -0.60
C GLN A 60 -22.53 19.12 -1.89
N THR A 61 -22.23 18.37 -2.94
CA THR A 61 -21.99 18.90 -4.28
C THR A 61 -23.03 18.31 -5.23
N GLY A 62 -24.10 19.06 -5.46
CA GLY A 62 -25.25 18.56 -6.21
C GLY A 62 -25.94 17.39 -5.49
N HIS A 63 -26.04 16.23 -6.15
CA HIS A 63 -26.63 15.02 -5.57
C HIS A 63 -25.66 14.10 -4.85
N ARG A 64 -24.37 14.49 -4.75
CA ARG A 64 -23.33 13.67 -4.11
C ARG A 64 -22.89 14.29 -2.79
N GLN A 65 -22.80 13.45 -1.76
CA GLN A 65 -22.20 13.84 -0.49
C GLN A 65 -20.72 13.42 -0.47
N LYS A 66 -19.85 14.36 -0.08
CA LYS A 66 -18.43 14.12 0.18
C LYS A 66 -18.22 14.10 1.69
N PHE A 67 -17.77 12.97 2.22
CA PHE A 67 -17.41 12.81 3.61
C PHE A 67 -15.90 12.98 3.78
N THR A 68 -15.49 13.85 4.69
CA THR A 68 -14.10 13.97 5.14
C THR A 68 -13.99 13.29 6.48
N TYR A 69 -13.07 12.36 6.61
CA TYR A 69 -12.81 11.57 7.82
C TYR A 69 -11.60 12.11 8.56
N GLN A 70 -11.61 11.92 9.87
CA GLN A 70 -10.47 12.18 10.76
C GLN A 70 -10.24 10.98 11.68
N ILE A 71 -9.00 10.77 12.11
CA ILE A 71 -8.66 9.73 13.08
C ILE A 71 -9.12 10.16 14.48
N THR A 72 -9.60 9.18 15.27
CA THR A 72 -9.94 9.39 16.70
C THR A 72 -8.74 9.06 17.59
N GLU A 73 -8.81 9.34 18.90
CA GLU A 73 -7.76 8.93 19.84
C GLU A 73 -7.66 7.40 19.94
N GLU A 74 -8.78 6.69 19.90
CA GLU A 74 -8.84 5.23 19.79
C GLU A 74 -8.21 4.76 18.50
N GLY A 75 -8.43 5.47 17.39
CA GLY A 75 -7.80 5.19 16.10
C GLY A 75 -6.29 5.35 16.14
N LYS A 76 -5.76 6.35 16.80
CA LYS A 76 -4.30 6.53 16.98
C LYS A 76 -3.69 5.42 17.83
N ALA A 77 -4.37 4.98 18.86
CA ALA A 77 -3.93 3.82 19.64
C ALA A 77 -3.90 2.55 18.79
N HIS A 78 -4.96 2.29 18.04
CA HIS A 78 -5.06 1.14 17.14
C HIS A 78 -4.04 1.19 16.00
N LEU A 79 -3.74 2.38 15.46
CA LEU A 79 -2.67 2.59 14.47
C LEU A 79 -1.33 2.10 14.99
N LYS A 80 -0.97 2.44 16.23
CA LYS A 80 0.28 2.00 16.86
C LYS A 80 0.34 0.47 17.00
N GLU A 81 -0.77 -0.18 17.30
CA GLU A 81 -0.88 -1.65 17.36
C GLU A 81 -0.65 -2.27 15.99
N LEU A 82 -1.31 -1.76 14.94
CA LEU A 82 -1.13 -2.23 13.57
C LEU A 82 0.29 -2.05 13.06
N ILE A 83 0.97 -0.95 13.42
CA ILE A 83 2.38 -0.73 13.08
C ILE A 83 3.26 -1.78 13.77
N ARG A 84 3.07 -2.04 15.07
CA ARG A 84 3.82 -3.09 15.79
C ARG A 84 3.62 -4.46 15.15
N GLU A 85 2.37 -4.81 14.85
CA GLU A 85 2.03 -6.06 14.17
C GLU A 85 2.72 -6.16 12.81
N ALA A 86 2.68 -5.10 11.99
CA ALA A 86 3.33 -5.08 10.68
C ALA A 86 4.85 -5.23 10.77
N LEU A 87 5.48 -4.67 11.81
CA LEU A 87 6.93 -4.79 12.04
C LEU A 87 7.34 -6.15 12.61
N THR A 88 6.43 -6.81 13.32
CA THR A 88 6.70 -8.11 13.97
C THR A 88 6.48 -9.29 13.02
N ASN A 89 5.50 -9.18 12.12
CA ASN A 89 5.15 -10.25 11.21
C ASN A 89 6.13 -10.32 10.03
N SER A 90 6.56 -11.55 9.70
CA SER A 90 7.37 -11.79 8.50
C SER A 90 6.56 -11.46 7.24
N SER A 91 7.12 -10.62 6.38
CA SER A 91 6.54 -10.24 5.09
C SER A 91 7.24 -10.89 3.89
N VAL A 92 8.01 -11.95 4.13
CA VAL A 92 8.69 -12.68 3.04
C VAL A 92 7.63 -13.42 2.22
N LEU A 93 7.39 -12.90 1.01
CA LEU A 93 6.55 -13.55 0.02
C LEU A 93 7.40 -14.54 -0.79
N TYR A 94 7.06 -15.82 -0.69
CA TYR A 94 7.65 -16.81 -1.59
C TYR A 94 7.04 -16.65 -2.99
N PRO A 95 7.85 -16.55 -4.05
CA PRO A 95 7.37 -16.48 -5.41
C PRO A 95 6.90 -17.89 -5.88
N SER A 96 5.78 -18.35 -5.34
CA SER A 96 5.26 -19.71 -5.51
C SER A 96 5.00 -20.08 -6.97
N SER A 97 4.56 -19.10 -7.78
CA SER A 97 4.36 -19.31 -9.23
C SER A 97 5.67 -19.57 -9.96
N LEU A 98 6.74 -18.87 -9.61
CA LEU A 98 8.07 -19.08 -10.17
C LEU A 98 8.62 -20.46 -9.78
N TYR A 99 8.52 -20.84 -8.51
CA TYR A 99 8.94 -22.17 -8.04
C TYR A 99 8.17 -23.28 -8.73
N THR A 100 6.86 -23.13 -8.90
CA THR A 100 6.04 -24.10 -9.65
C THR A 100 6.48 -24.15 -11.10
N GLY A 101 6.69 -23.01 -11.76
CA GLY A 101 7.19 -22.95 -13.14
C GLY A 101 8.55 -23.62 -13.30
N ILE A 102 9.48 -23.40 -12.37
CA ILE A 102 10.79 -24.07 -12.36
C ILE A 102 10.65 -25.57 -12.15
N SER A 103 9.75 -26.03 -11.30
CA SER A 103 9.53 -27.47 -11.02
C SER A 103 8.99 -28.22 -12.25
N PHE A 104 8.37 -27.54 -13.19
CA PHE A 104 7.76 -28.11 -14.38
C PHE A 104 8.30 -27.53 -15.70
N PHE A 105 9.50 -26.94 -15.67
CA PHE A 105 10.06 -26.28 -16.84
C PHE A 105 10.32 -27.26 -18.03
N ASP A 106 10.46 -28.54 -17.72
CA ASP A 106 10.62 -29.64 -18.72
C ASP A 106 9.40 -29.84 -19.61
N LYS A 107 8.25 -29.26 -19.25
CA LYS A 107 7.04 -29.24 -20.09
C LYS A 107 7.08 -28.19 -21.20
N LEU A 108 8.09 -27.32 -21.22
CA LEU A 108 8.34 -26.36 -22.29
C LEU A 108 9.56 -26.72 -23.10
N PRO A 109 9.61 -26.35 -24.39
CA PRO A 109 10.85 -26.34 -25.14
C PRO A 109 11.91 -25.49 -24.45
N ALA A 110 13.15 -25.96 -24.42
CA ALA A 110 14.24 -25.28 -23.67
C ALA A 110 14.43 -23.80 -24.09
N ALA A 111 14.22 -23.49 -25.38
CA ALA A 111 14.30 -22.12 -25.87
C ALA A 111 13.22 -21.21 -25.28
N GLU A 112 11.98 -21.69 -25.15
CA GLU A 112 10.86 -20.94 -24.56
C GLU A 112 11.06 -20.77 -23.06
N ALA A 113 11.49 -21.82 -22.35
CA ALA A 113 11.80 -21.72 -20.92
C ALA A 113 12.89 -20.67 -20.65
N ARG A 114 13.95 -20.67 -21.47
CA ARG A 114 15.03 -19.68 -21.41
C ARG A 114 14.51 -18.26 -21.65
N GLN A 115 13.70 -18.05 -22.66
CA GLN A 115 13.11 -16.76 -22.99
C GLN A 115 12.23 -16.24 -21.86
N ALA A 116 11.41 -17.12 -21.26
CA ALA A 116 10.55 -16.75 -20.14
C ALA A 116 11.36 -16.32 -18.91
N LEU A 117 12.43 -17.07 -18.56
CA LEU A 117 13.33 -16.72 -17.45
C LEU A 117 14.11 -15.42 -17.73
N GLU A 118 14.52 -15.17 -18.96
CA GLU A 118 15.18 -13.91 -19.33
C GLU A 118 14.22 -12.73 -19.20
N GLN A 119 12.96 -12.87 -19.60
CA GLN A 119 11.93 -11.86 -19.38
C GLN A 119 11.70 -11.58 -17.89
N GLN A 120 11.66 -12.64 -17.06
CA GLN A 120 11.58 -12.52 -15.61
C GLN A 120 12.77 -11.74 -15.04
N ARG A 121 14.00 -12.07 -15.47
CA ARG A 121 15.21 -11.38 -15.05
C ARG A 121 15.16 -9.88 -15.36
N MET A 122 14.77 -9.51 -16.58
CA MET A 122 14.65 -8.11 -17.00
C MET A 122 13.59 -7.36 -16.14
N THR A 123 12.47 -7.99 -15.86
CA THR A 123 11.42 -7.42 -15.02
C THR A 123 11.94 -7.16 -13.61
N LEU A 124 12.60 -8.14 -12.99
CA LEU A 124 13.17 -8.01 -11.64
C LEU A 124 14.27 -6.94 -11.57
N GLU A 125 15.12 -6.84 -12.60
CA GLU A 125 16.14 -5.78 -12.65
C GLU A 125 15.53 -4.38 -12.71
N ASN A 126 14.46 -4.21 -13.48
CA ASN A 126 13.74 -2.93 -13.54
C ASN A 126 13.05 -2.60 -12.21
N GLU A 127 12.45 -3.59 -11.55
CA GLU A 127 11.85 -3.41 -10.23
C GLU A 127 12.90 -3.07 -9.17
N TYR A 128 14.02 -3.76 -9.17
CA TYR A 128 15.15 -3.47 -8.28
C TYR A 128 15.63 -2.02 -8.42
N ARG A 129 15.81 -1.55 -9.66
CA ARG A 129 16.23 -0.16 -9.93
C ARG A 129 15.18 0.84 -9.43
N SER A 130 13.89 0.55 -9.63
CA SER A 130 12.79 1.40 -9.16
C SER A 130 12.78 1.51 -7.64
N VAL A 131 12.90 0.38 -6.93
CA VAL A 131 12.97 0.35 -5.46
C VAL A 131 14.21 1.07 -4.94
N GLN A 132 15.36 0.88 -5.59
CA GLN A 132 16.61 1.54 -5.22
C GLN A 132 16.52 3.07 -5.39
N SER A 133 15.86 3.55 -6.47
CA SER A 133 15.61 4.98 -6.67
C SER A 133 14.73 5.56 -5.57
N GLY A 134 13.59 4.91 -5.31
CA GLY A 134 12.66 5.33 -4.25
C GLY A 134 13.29 5.30 -2.85
N TRP A 135 14.20 4.37 -2.59
CA TRP A 135 14.98 4.36 -1.34
C TRP A 135 15.85 5.61 -1.20
N LYS A 136 16.62 5.94 -2.24
CA LYS A 136 17.51 7.12 -2.25
C LYS A 136 16.72 8.42 -2.04
N GLU A 137 15.55 8.54 -2.66
CA GLU A 137 14.67 9.71 -2.49
C GLU A 137 14.17 9.84 -1.05
N LYS A 138 13.77 8.74 -0.42
CA LYS A 138 13.33 8.72 0.98
C LYS A 138 14.48 9.03 1.95
N GLU A 139 15.65 8.50 1.69
CA GLU A 139 16.86 8.77 2.49
C GLU A 139 17.20 10.27 2.42
N ALA A 140 17.21 10.86 1.23
CA ALA A 140 17.43 12.30 1.03
C ALA A 140 16.37 13.16 1.74
N ALA A 141 15.09 12.75 1.70
CA ALA A 141 14.00 13.46 2.39
C ALA A 141 14.10 13.37 3.92
N GLN A 142 14.57 12.25 4.48
CA GLN A 142 14.81 12.10 5.92
C GLN A 142 15.99 12.94 6.41
N ILE A 143 17.06 13.04 5.64
CA ILE A 143 18.19 13.91 5.95
C ILE A 143 17.74 15.38 6.00
N GLY A 144 16.85 15.79 5.10
CA GLY A 144 16.26 17.14 5.11
C GLY A 144 15.39 17.44 6.33
N ARG A 145 14.82 16.44 7.01
CA ARG A 145 14.00 16.61 8.23
C ARG A 145 14.80 16.58 9.53
N ALA A 146 15.99 16.01 9.52
CA ALA A 146 16.85 15.93 10.71
C ALA A 146 17.60 17.24 11.03
N HIS A 147 17.46 18.26 10.19
CA HIS A 147 18.13 19.57 10.33
C HIS A 147 17.14 20.74 10.52
N VAL A 148 15.89 20.48 10.95
CA VAL A 148 14.93 21.53 11.29
C VAL A 148 14.60 21.49 12.76
#